data_c92ce3a63f42cfd6ad417642a1fc2cf1
#
_entry.id   c92ce3a63f42cfd6ad417642a1fc2cf1
#
_cell.length_a   1.000
_cell.length_b   1.000
_cell.length_c   1.000
_cell.angle_alpha   90.00
_cell.angle_beta   90.00
_cell.angle_gamma   90.00
#
_symmetry.space_group_name_H-M   'P 1'
#
loop_
_entity.id
_entity.type
_entity.pdbx_description
1 polymer ?
#
loop_
_entity_poly.entity_id
_entity_poly.type
_entity_poly.pdbx_seq_one_letter_code
_entity_poly.pdbx_strand_id
1 'polypeptide(L)'
;YNSLFEDSIMSEYFYYFTNIVFNGKFNTWDLQWVYCVLTNNGLCIVPAVNLVSNIGFDVEATHTKGENKNVQKKSVECIEQVVHPSFIFSNKVADRIYFDIIHNGKYLRKSKTVVGKLIIFKNKVRFKLLQLVGLKPY
;
A
#
# COMPACT_ATOMS: atom_id res chain seq x y z
N TYR A 1 -4.43 3.68 16.64
CA TYR A 1 -4.64 3.06 15.32
C TYR A 1 -5.81 2.08 15.31
N ASN A 2 -6.02 1.27 16.35
CA ASN A 2 -7.13 0.29 16.39
C ASN A 2 -8.53 0.94 16.31
N SER A 3 -8.63 2.23 16.58
CA SER A 3 -9.88 3.02 16.48
C SER A 3 -10.05 3.70 15.13
N LEU A 4 -9.00 3.78 14.30
CA LEU A 4 -9.03 4.48 13.01
C LEU A 4 -9.55 3.60 11.86
N PHE A 5 -9.30 2.29 11.95
CA PHE A 5 -9.73 1.34 10.93
C PHE A 5 -10.49 0.19 11.57
N GLU A 6 -11.59 -0.23 10.94
CA GLU A 6 -12.30 -1.47 11.32
C GLU A 6 -11.48 -2.72 10.94
N ASP A 7 -10.65 -2.61 9.90
CA ASP A 7 -9.75 -3.69 9.46
C ASP A 7 -8.47 -3.67 10.29
N SER A 8 -8.32 -4.66 11.16
CA SER A 8 -7.14 -4.79 12.03
C SER A 8 -5.82 -4.91 11.26
N ILE A 9 -5.85 -5.46 10.05
CA ILE A 9 -4.65 -5.60 9.19
C ILE A 9 -4.24 -4.24 8.63
N MET A 10 -5.19 -3.38 8.27
CA MET A 10 -4.89 -2.00 7.91
C MET A 10 -4.28 -1.25 9.10
N SER A 11 -4.88 -1.40 10.28
CA SER A 11 -4.37 -0.79 11.52
C SER A 11 -2.92 -1.21 11.82
N GLU A 12 -2.63 -2.51 11.77
CA GLU A 12 -1.28 -3.05 11.98
C GLU A 12 -0.30 -2.53 10.92
N TYR A 13 -0.72 -2.48 9.66
CA TYR A 13 0.12 -2.01 8.54
C TYR A 13 0.54 -0.55 8.75
N PHE A 14 -0.41 0.36 8.95
CA PHE A 14 -0.10 1.78 9.13
C PHE A 14 0.65 2.04 10.44
N TYR A 15 0.33 1.34 11.51
CA TYR A 15 1.09 1.41 12.75
C TYR A 15 2.56 1.01 12.56
N TYR A 16 2.81 -0.10 11.88
CA TYR A 16 4.17 -0.58 11.59
C TYR A 16 4.97 0.44 10.80
N PHE A 17 4.44 0.93 9.69
CA PHE A 17 5.15 1.88 8.84
C PHE A 17 5.36 3.23 9.51
N THR A 18 4.39 3.73 10.26
CA THR A 18 4.56 4.95 11.05
C THR A 18 5.68 4.81 12.07
N ASN A 19 5.77 3.68 12.77
CA ASN A 19 6.85 3.45 13.72
C ASN A 19 8.24 3.37 13.06
N ILE A 20 8.34 2.80 11.86
CA ILE A 20 9.61 2.76 11.11
C ILE A 20 10.07 4.18 10.79
N VAL A 21 9.17 5.04 10.32
CA VAL A 21 9.48 6.44 9.99
C VAL A 21 9.81 7.22 11.26
N PHE A 22 9.00 7.09 12.31
CA PHE A 22 9.22 7.77 13.58
C PHE A 22 10.57 7.42 14.22
N ASN A 23 11.01 6.18 14.08
CA ASN A 23 12.31 5.72 14.56
C ASN A 23 13.48 6.03 13.60
N GLY A 24 13.26 6.83 12.57
CA GLY A 24 14.30 7.24 11.61
C GLY A 24 14.85 6.11 10.73
N LYS A 25 14.19 4.95 10.69
CA LYS A 25 14.62 3.79 9.89
C LYS A 25 14.22 3.90 8.42
N PHE A 26 13.32 4.80 8.10
CA PHE A 26 12.87 5.07 6.73
C PHE A 26 12.61 6.56 6.57
N ASN A 27 13.30 7.17 5.61
CA ASN A 27 13.19 8.60 5.33
C ASN A 27 12.15 8.83 4.24
N THR A 28 10.95 9.22 4.65
CA THR A 28 9.86 9.56 3.75
C THR A 28 8.93 10.58 4.41
N TRP A 29 8.33 11.47 3.63
CA TRP A 29 7.39 12.48 4.10
C TRP A 29 5.93 12.05 3.95
N ASP A 30 5.63 11.17 3.00
CA ASP A 30 4.28 10.73 2.65
C ASP A 30 3.58 9.99 3.78
N LEU A 31 4.27 9.10 4.48
CA LEU A 31 3.73 8.41 5.65
C LEU A 31 3.48 9.36 6.83
N GLN A 32 4.29 10.41 6.97
CA GLN A 32 4.05 11.45 7.98
C GLN A 32 2.77 12.23 7.65
N TRP A 33 2.55 12.52 6.37
CA TRP A 33 1.32 13.16 5.89
C TRP A 33 0.09 12.27 6.14
N VAL A 34 0.16 11.00 5.76
CA VAL A 34 -0.92 10.03 6.02
C VAL A 34 -1.23 9.94 7.50
N TYR A 35 -0.21 9.90 8.37
CA TYR A 35 -0.38 9.89 9.82
C TYR A 35 -1.12 11.15 10.29
N CYS A 36 -0.73 12.32 9.83
CA CYS A 36 -1.36 13.58 10.17
C CYS A 36 -2.85 13.59 9.78
N VAL A 37 -3.18 13.18 8.56
CA VAL A 37 -4.57 13.11 8.08
C VAL A 37 -5.40 12.17 8.95
N LEU A 38 -4.90 10.96 9.20
CA LEU A 38 -5.62 9.94 9.97
C LEU A 38 -5.86 10.36 11.44
N THR A 39 -4.85 10.93 12.10
CA THR A 39 -4.97 11.32 13.52
C THR A 39 -5.86 12.54 13.73
N ASN A 40 -6.07 13.34 12.70
CA ASN A 40 -6.98 14.48 12.73
C ASN A 40 -8.37 14.17 12.12
N ASN A 41 -8.71 12.88 11.92
CA ASN A 41 -9.95 12.44 11.28
C ASN A 41 -10.18 13.10 9.91
N GLY A 42 -9.09 13.39 9.20
CA GLY A 42 -9.13 14.00 7.87
C GLY A 42 -9.56 13.00 6.81
N LEU A 43 -10.16 13.50 5.74
CA LEU A 43 -10.54 12.73 4.56
C LEU A 43 -9.72 13.19 3.36
N CYS A 44 -9.36 12.24 2.49
CA CYS A 44 -8.75 12.54 1.20
C CYS A 44 -9.79 12.47 0.09
N ILE A 45 -9.80 13.48 -0.77
CA ILE A 45 -10.64 13.48 -1.97
C ILE A 45 -9.86 12.76 -3.07
N VAL A 46 -10.50 11.75 -3.66
CA VAL A 46 -9.93 11.00 -4.77
C VAL A 46 -10.81 11.24 -6.00
N PRO A 47 -10.24 11.74 -7.12
CA PRO A 47 -11.00 11.93 -8.35
C PRO A 47 -11.44 10.59 -8.95
N ALA A 48 -12.58 10.61 -9.65
CA ALA A 48 -13.14 9.41 -10.31
C ALA A 48 -12.29 8.92 -11.49
N VAL A 49 -11.46 9.80 -12.06
CA VAL A 49 -10.58 9.53 -13.18
C VAL A 49 -9.13 9.78 -12.82
N ASN A 50 -8.21 9.15 -13.53
CA ASN A 50 -6.79 9.35 -13.28
C ASN A 50 -6.29 10.66 -13.88
N LEU A 51 -5.92 11.61 -13.02
CA LEU A 51 -5.46 12.95 -13.42
C LEU A 51 -3.94 13.08 -13.54
N VAL A 52 -3.17 12.08 -13.09
CA VAL A 52 -1.72 12.16 -13.03
C VAL A 52 -1.05 10.91 -13.59
N SER A 53 0.10 11.11 -14.22
CA SER A 53 1.02 10.03 -14.57
C SER A 53 2.27 10.14 -13.73
N ASN A 54 2.65 9.06 -13.07
CA ASN A 54 3.89 9.02 -12.31
C ASN A 54 5.06 8.69 -13.24
N ILE A 55 5.99 9.62 -13.37
CA ILE A 55 7.21 9.49 -14.20
C ILE A 55 8.43 8.98 -13.40
N GLY A 56 8.32 8.84 -12.09
CA GLY A 56 9.42 8.48 -11.17
C GLY A 56 9.66 6.97 -11.03
N PHE A 57 9.50 6.18 -12.09
CA PHE A 57 9.75 4.73 -12.09
C PHE A 57 10.94 4.30 -12.93
N ASP A 58 11.80 5.22 -13.31
CA ASP A 58 13.00 4.94 -14.09
C ASP A 58 14.19 4.50 -13.22
N VAL A 59 15.34 4.30 -13.86
CA VAL A 59 16.57 3.86 -13.20
C VAL A 59 17.13 4.89 -12.20
N GLU A 60 16.73 6.15 -12.32
CA GLU A 60 17.13 7.25 -11.44
C GLU A 60 16.15 7.45 -10.26
N ALA A 61 15.07 6.67 -10.21
CA ALA A 61 14.10 6.76 -9.13
C ALA A 61 14.73 6.49 -7.75
N THR A 62 14.47 7.37 -6.79
CA THR A 62 15.07 7.32 -5.45
C THR A 62 14.55 6.14 -4.62
N HIS A 63 13.28 5.81 -4.72
CA HIS A 63 12.62 4.84 -3.85
C HIS A 63 11.97 3.67 -4.57
N THR A 64 11.61 3.81 -5.84
CA THR A 64 10.85 2.80 -6.57
C THR A 64 11.60 2.38 -7.82
N LYS A 65 12.50 1.41 -7.65
CA LYS A 65 13.20 0.79 -8.78
C LYS A 65 12.42 -0.43 -9.23
N GLY A 66 11.85 -0.39 -10.41
CA GLY A 66 11.17 -1.52 -11.02
C GLY A 66 9.74 -1.24 -11.51
N GLU A 67 9.22 -2.15 -12.32
CA GLU A 67 7.88 -2.03 -12.89
C GLU A 67 6.79 -2.37 -11.87
N ASN A 68 6.10 -1.36 -11.35
CA ASN A 68 4.84 -1.57 -10.66
C ASN A 68 3.69 -1.41 -11.65
N LYS A 69 3.27 -2.51 -12.27
CA LYS A 69 2.21 -2.55 -13.29
C LYS A 69 0.87 -1.95 -12.83
N ASN A 70 0.64 -1.88 -11.53
CA ASN A 70 -0.60 -1.32 -10.96
C ASN A 70 -0.61 0.21 -10.92
N VAL A 71 0.57 0.83 -11.00
CA VAL A 71 0.75 2.28 -10.87
C VAL A 71 1.25 2.90 -12.17
N GLN A 72 1.92 2.10 -13.01
CA GLN A 72 2.47 2.56 -14.29
C GLN A 72 1.39 2.73 -15.36
N LYS A 73 1.46 3.85 -16.06
CA LYS A 73 0.81 4.11 -17.35
C LYS A 73 -0.72 3.95 -17.39
N LYS A 74 -1.42 4.39 -16.36
CA LYS A 74 -2.84 4.69 -16.56
C LYS A 74 -2.93 5.92 -17.45
N SER A 75 -3.79 5.88 -18.47
CA SER A 75 -4.11 7.07 -19.26
C SER A 75 -4.55 8.20 -18.35
N VAL A 76 -4.02 9.38 -18.60
CA VAL A 76 -4.47 10.61 -17.91
C VAL A 76 -5.74 11.08 -18.61
N GLU A 77 -6.76 11.36 -17.83
CA GLU A 77 -8.05 11.88 -18.33
C GLU A 77 -8.23 13.31 -17.84
N CYS A 78 -9.03 14.10 -18.56
CA CYS A 78 -9.41 15.45 -18.14
C CYS A 78 -10.76 15.43 -17.43
N ILE A 79 -10.90 16.23 -16.40
CA ILE A 79 -12.21 16.53 -15.80
C ILE A 79 -12.76 17.76 -16.55
N GLU A 80 -13.78 17.56 -17.38
CA GLU A 80 -14.44 18.68 -18.06
C GLU A 80 -15.27 19.51 -17.10
N GLN A 81 -15.93 18.85 -16.15
CA GLN A 81 -16.74 19.51 -15.13
C GLN A 81 -16.49 18.89 -13.76
N VAL A 82 -16.17 19.74 -12.78
CA VAL A 82 -16.02 19.29 -11.39
C VAL A 82 -17.40 19.09 -10.77
N VAL A 83 -17.74 17.84 -10.46
CA VAL A 83 -18.96 17.48 -9.74
C VAL A 83 -18.57 17.01 -8.34
N HIS A 84 -18.96 17.77 -7.33
CA HIS A 84 -18.70 17.40 -5.95
C HIS A 84 -19.69 16.34 -5.46
N PRO A 85 -19.28 15.43 -4.56
CA PRO A 85 -20.20 14.50 -3.92
C PRO A 85 -21.24 15.29 -3.07
N SER A 86 -22.46 14.79 -3.05
CA SER A 86 -23.55 15.41 -2.26
C SER A 86 -23.29 15.33 -0.74
N PHE A 87 -22.46 14.39 -0.31
CA PHE A 87 -22.12 14.15 1.10
C PHE A 87 -20.61 13.96 1.25
N ILE A 88 -20.08 14.44 2.37
CA ILE A 88 -18.69 14.22 2.76
C ILE A 88 -18.69 13.08 3.78
N PHE A 89 -18.19 11.92 3.39
CA PHE A 89 -18.08 10.76 4.26
C PHE A 89 -16.92 9.85 3.85
N SER A 90 -16.45 9.06 4.79
CA SER A 90 -15.45 8.02 4.55
C SER A 90 -16.08 6.84 3.81
N ASN A 91 -15.51 6.44 2.67
CA ASN A 91 -15.96 5.25 1.95
C ASN A 91 -15.06 4.05 2.33
N LYS A 92 -15.42 3.33 3.39
CA LYS A 92 -14.66 2.19 3.91
C LYS A 92 -14.47 1.06 2.89
N VAL A 93 -15.40 0.90 1.94
CA VAL A 93 -15.29 -0.10 0.87
C VAL A 93 -14.19 0.32 -0.12
N ALA A 94 -14.18 1.58 -0.53
CA ALA A 94 -13.15 2.13 -1.40
C ALA A 94 -11.77 2.07 -0.71
N ASP A 95 -11.68 2.45 0.56
CA ASP A 95 -10.44 2.39 1.35
C ASP A 95 -9.88 0.96 1.41
N ARG A 96 -10.76 -0.03 1.62
CA ARG A 96 -10.37 -1.44 1.64
C ARG A 96 -9.90 -1.93 0.27
N ILE A 97 -10.60 -1.56 -0.80
CA ILE A 97 -10.21 -1.90 -2.18
C ILE A 97 -8.85 -1.28 -2.51
N TYR A 98 -8.66 0.00 -2.17
CA TYR A 98 -7.39 0.70 -2.34
C TYR A 98 -6.26 -0.02 -1.60
N PHE A 99 -6.47 -0.35 -0.32
CA PHE A 99 -5.50 -1.09 0.48
C PHE A 99 -5.16 -2.45 -0.11
N ASP A 100 -6.16 -3.16 -0.64
CA ASP A 100 -5.96 -4.46 -1.28
C ASP A 100 -5.12 -4.38 -2.56
N ILE A 101 -5.31 -3.33 -3.35
CA ILE A 101 -4.61 -3.13 -4.63
C ILE A 101 -3.20 -2.57 -4.40
N ILE A 102 -3.06 -1.51 -3.61
CA ILE A 102 -1.81 -0.77 -3.48
C ILE A 102 -0.87 -1.41 -2.44
N HIS A 103 -1.41 -1.90 -1.33
CA HIS A 103 -0.64 -2.44 -0.22
C HIS A 103 -0.72 -3.97 -0.10
N ASN A 104 -1.25 -4.65 -1.12
CA ASN A 104 -1.43 -6.11 -1.10
C ASN A 104 -2.23 -6.62 0.12
N GLY A 105 -3.27 -5.89 0.54
CA GLY A 105 -4.05 -6.18 1.74
C GLY A 105 -4.63 -7.59 1.78
N LYS A 106 -5.08 -8.12 0.62
CA LYS A 106 -5.55 -9.52 0.50
C LYS A 106 -4.46 -10.52 0.89
N TYR A 107 -3.24 -10.30 0.42
CA TYR A 107 -2.09 -11.16 0.78
C TYR A 107 -1.76 -11.03 2.26
N LEU A 108 -1.74 -9.83 2.81
CA LEU A 108 -1.48 -9.57 4.22
C LEU A 108 -2.50 -10.30 5.11
N ARG A 109 -3.80 -10.21 4.81
CA ARG A 109 -4.85 -10.94 5.53
C ARG A 109 -4.65 -12.46 5.44
N LYS A 110 -4.41 -12.96 4.22
CA LYS A 110 -4.15 -14.39 4.01
C LYS A 110 -2.92 -14.87 4.79
N SER A 111 -1.85 -14.08 4.84
CA SER A 111 -0.62 -14.43 5.56
C SER A 111 -0.81 -14.60 7.07
N LYS A 112 -1.80 -13.96 7.65
CA LYS A 112 -2.15 -14.09 9.08
C LYS A 112 -2.92 -15.36 9.41
N THR A 113 -3.49 -16.03 8.42
CA THR A 113 -4.18 -17.33 8.61
C THR A 113 -3.17 -18.45 8.86
N VAL A 114 -3.61 -19.54 9.51
CA VAL A 114 -2.76 -20.72 9.73
C VAL A 114 -2.20 -21.27 8.43
N VAL A 115 -3.06 -21.40 7.41
CA VAL A 115 -2.66 -21.86 6.07
C VAL A 115 -1.63 -20.92 5.43
N GLY A 116 -1.86 -19.60 5.55
CA GLY A 116 -0.92 -18.60 5.04
C GLY A 116 0.44 -18.67 5.71
N LYS A 117 0.49 -18.84 7.04
CA LYS A 117 1.74 -19.03 7.79
C LYS A 117 2.49 -20.27 7.34
N LEU A 118 1.78 -21.39 7.11
CA LEU A 118 2.38 -22.61 6.60
C LEU A 118 2.96 -22.44 5.19
N ILE A 119 2.25 -21.74 4.30
CA ILE A 119 2.74 -21.45 2.94
C ILE A 119 4.02 -20.59 3.00
N ILE A 120 4.03 -19.55 3.83
CA ILE A 120 5.21 -18.69 4.00
C ILE A 120 6.39 -19.50 4.56
N PHE A 121 6.16 -20.33 5.55
CA PHE A 121 7.19 -21.22 6.11
C PHE A 121 7.76 -22.16 5.06
N LYS A 122 6.89 -22.86 4.30
CA LYS A 122 7.29 -23.73 3.19
C LYS A 122 8.14 -23.00 2.16
N ASN A 123 7.75 -21.79 1.78
CA ASN A 123 8.50 -20.99 0.82
C ASN A 123 9.87 -20.55 1.36
N LYS A 124 9.96 -20.18 2.65
CA LYS A 124 11.25 -19.86 3.30
C LYS A 124 12.20 -21.06 3.32
N VAL A 125 11.69 -22.26 3.63
CA VAL A 125 12.48 -23.51 3.61
C VAL A 125 12.95 -23.80 2.19
N ARG A 126 12.04 -23.73 1.20
CA ARG A 126 12.40 -23.92 -0.21
C ARG A 126 13.48 -22.95 -0.66
N PHE A 127 13.34 -21.66 -0.31
CA PHE A 127 14.32 -20.62 -0.65
C PHE A 127 15.71 -20.94 -0.08
N LYS A 128 15.79 -21.33 1.21
CA LYS A 128 17.07 -21.74 1.83
C LYS A 128 17.67 -22.95 1.16
N LEU A 129 16.87 -23.96 0.81
CA LEU A 129 17.35 -25.15 0.11
C LEU A 129 17.90 -24.80 -1.28
N LEU A 130 17.24 -23.94 -2.04
CA LEU A 130 17.73 -23.48 -3.36
C LEU A 130 19.06 -22.72 -3.24
N GLN A 131 19.22 -21.88 -2.22
CA GLN A 131 20.48 -21.20 -1.95
C GLN A 131 21.63 -22.16 -1.62
N LEU A 132 21.36 -23.24 -0.84
CA LEU A 132 22.37 -24.26 -0.49
C LEU A 132 22.83 -25.06 -1.71
N VAL A 133 21.99 -25.24 -2.73
CA VAL A 133 22.30 -25.95 -3.98
C VAL A 133 22.81 -25.02 -5.07
N GLY A 134 23.00 -23.70 -4.77
CA GLY A 134 23.51 -22.71 -5.74
C GLY A 134 22.52 -22.30 -6.82
N LEU A 135 21.23 -22.63 -6.67
CA LEU A 135 20.17 -22.25 -7.60
C LEU A 135 19.56 -20.92 -7.19
N LYS A 136 19.36 -20.00 -8.16
CA LYS A 136 18.64 -18.75 -7.92
C LYS A 136 17.15 -19.04 -7.77
N PRO A 137 16.50 -18.57 -6.70
CA PRO A 137 15.05 -18.64 -6.60
C PRO A 137 14.42 -17.66 -7.61
N TYR A 138 13.45 -18.16 -8.36
CA TYR A 138 12.55 -17.33 -9.19
C TYR A 138 11.41 -16.79 -8.33
#